data_f78b55e3cab7db5a60634adea16a3cc5
#
_entry.id   f78b55e3cab7db5a60634adea16a3cc5
#
_cell.length_a   1.000
_cell.length_b   1.000
_cell.length_c   1.000
_cell.angle_alpha   90.00
_cell.angle_beta   90.00
_cell.angle_gamma   90.00
#
_symmetry.space_group_name_H-M   'P 1'
#
loop_
_entity.id
_entity.type
_entity.pdbx_description
1 polymer ?
#
loop_
_entity_poly.entity_id
_entity_poly.type
_entity_poly.pdbx_seq_one_letter_code
_entity_poly.pdbx_strand_id
1 'polypeptide(L)'
;MFSLISVILCIILICWEHSKGEIPSRKGYPGYLYSELATLYERAGIVKGKPGSVTQIPILTMPNDDITHPIPDLTGYITEGQIVLDRQLHGQAIYPPINVLPSLSRLMKDGIGEGYTRADHQDVANQLFSCYAKVGDARALASVIGEDELSPLDKRYLVFGKAFENEFVGQSETENRSITETLDKGWELLGLLPKEELDRIDTKILDKYYHETVR
;
A
#
# COMPACT_ATOMS: atom_id res chain seq x y z
N MET A 1 4.29 -21.88 -2.55
CA MET A 1 5.62 -22.48 -2.41
C MET A 1 6.67 -21.53 -1.82
N PHE A 2 6.57 -20.23 -2.02
CA PHE A 2 7.53 -19.22 -1.48
C PHE A 2 7.36 -18.89 0.01
N SER A 3 6.16 -19.03 0.57
CA SER A 3 5.89 -18.83 2.01
C SER A 3 6.63 -19.82 2.92
N LEU A 4 6.86 -21.06 2.43
CA LEU A 4 7.56 -22.10 3.19
C LEU A 4 9.05 -21.77 3.39
N ILE A 5 9.67 -21.13 2.41
CA ILE A 5 11.12 -20.79 2.45
C ILE A 5 11.38 -19.74 3.53
N SER A 6 10.50 -18.75 3.68
CA SER A 6 10.65 -17.70 4.70
C SER A 6 10.52 -18.26 6.12
N VAL A 7 9.55 -19.16 6.34
CA VAL A 7 9.34 -19.81 7.65
C VAL A 7 10.48 -20.77 7.97
N ILE A 8 10.94 -21.54 6.99
CA ILE A 8 12.08 -22.46 7.15
C ILE A 8 13.37 -21.69 7.47
N LEU A 9 13.62 -20.57 6.78
CA LEU A 9 14.79 -19.72 7.06
C LEU A 9 14.74 -19.17 8.49
N CYS A 10 13.58 -18.73 8.97
CA CYS A 10 13.39 -18.27 10.35
C CYS A 10 13.65 -19.37 11.37
N ILE A 11 13.16 -20.58 11.13
CA ILE A 11 13.39 -21.73 12.04
C ILE A 11 14.87 -22.10 12.06
N ILE A 12 15.54 -22.10 10.91
CA ILE A 12 16.97 -22.37 10.80
C ILE A 12 17.78 -21.32 11.56
N LEU A 13 17.46 -20.03 11.43
CA LEU A 13 18.15 -18.95 12.14
C LEU A 13 17.98 -19.06 13.65
N ILE A 14 16.76 -19.32 14.13
CA ILE A 14 16.49 -19.52 15.57
C ILE A 14 17.23 -20.74 16.11
N CYS A 15 17.22 -21.87 15.39
CA CYS A 15 17.97 -23.07 15.79
C CYS A 15 19.48 -22.85 15.79
N TRP A 16 19.99 -22.10 14.81
CA TRP A 16 21.39 -21.74 14.71
C TRP A 16 21.85 -20.87 15.87
N GLU A 17 21.06 -19.87 16.26
CA GLU A 17 21.33 -19.00 17.41
C GLU A 17 21.36 -19.80 18.71
N HIS A 18 20.37 -20.68 18.91
CA HIS A 18 20.32 -21.55 20.09
C HIS A 18 21.56 -22.46 20.20
N SER A 19 22.07 -22.96 19.07
CA SER A 19 23.27 -23.79 19.02
C SER A 19 24.56 -23.03 19.33
N LYS A 20 24.59 -21.70 19.12
CA LYS A 20 25.74 -20.85 19.43
C LYS A 20 25.72 -20.26 20.85
N GLY A 21 24.63 -20.43 21.61
CA GLY A 21 24.48 -19.87 22.95
C GLY A 21 24.44 -18.34 22.98
N GLU A 22 24.02 -17.71 21.89
CA GLU A 22 23.87 -16.24 21.78
C GLU A 22 22.62 -15.76 22.53
N ILE A 23 22.65 -14.54 23.05
CA ILE A 23 21.52 -13.94 23.74
C ILE A 23 20.49 -13.49 22.70
N PRO A 24 19.25 -14.02 22.73
CA PRO A 24 18.22 -13.66 21.77
C PRO A 24 17.82 -12.19 21.91
N SER A 25 17.58 -11.52 20.80
CA SER A 25 17.08 -10.16 20.71
C SER A 25 15.53 -10.16 20.69
N ARG A 26 14.92 -9.18 20.03
CA ARG A 26 13.47 -8.95 19.94
C ARG A 26 12.73 -10.21 19.44
N LYS A 27 11.74 -10.68 20.20
CA LYS A 27 10.89 -11.85 19.91
C LYS A 27 11.69 -13.17 19.67
N GLY A 28 12.88 -13.30 20.25
CA GLY A 28 13.70 -14.51 20.14
C GLY A 28 14.52 -14.62 18.84
N TYR A 29 14.61 -13.54 18.06
CA TYR A 29 15.44 -13.50 16.86
C TYR A 29 16.85 -13.00 17.14
N PRO A 30 17.87 -13.40 16.33
CA PRO A 30 19.24 -12.93 16.49
C PRO A 30 19.35 -11.42 16.27
N GLY A 31 20.27 -10.77 16.99
CA GLY A 31 20.52 -9.33 16.84
C GLY A 31 21.01 -8.94 15.44
N TYR A 32 21.62 -9.87 14.71
CA TYR A 32 22.12 -9.67 13.35
C TYR A 32 21.11 -10.03 12.23
N LEU A 33 19.84 -10.30 12.58
CA LEU A 33 18.81 -10.67 11.61
C LEU A 33 18.70 -9.66 10.44
N TYR A 34 18.83 -8.37 10.74
CA TYR A 34 18.81 -7.32 9.72
C TYR A 34 19.91 -7.55 8.66
N SER A 35 21.16 -7.80 9.09
CA SER A 35 22.29 -8.00 8.20
C SER A 35 22.12 -9.24 7.32
N GLU A 36 21.58 -10.32 7.88
CA GLU A 36 21.31 -11.55 7.12
C GLU A 36 20.23 -11.32 6.05
N LEU A 37 19.13 -10.66 6.42
CA LEU A 37 18.07 -10.32 5.46
C LEU A 37 18.59 -9.36 4.39
N ALA A 38 19.36 -8.32 4.76
CA ALA A 38 19.96 -7.38 3.83
C ALA A 38 20.84 -8.10 2.81
N THR A 39 21.71 -9.02 3.25
CA THR A 39 22.56 -9.82 2.34
C THR A 39 21.76 -10.60 1.29
N LEU A 40 20.55 -11.05 1.63
CA LEU A 40 19.67 -11.73 0.68
C LEU A 40 19.05 -10.75 -0.33
N TYR A 41 18.63 -9.59 0.13
CA TYR A 41 17.90 -8.60 -0.70
C TYR A 41 18.83 -7.72 -1.53
N GLU A 42 20.06 -7.47 -1.10
CA GLU A 42 21.09 -6.73 -1.85
C GLU A 42 21.52 -7.39 -3.17
N ARG A 43 21.06 -8.60 -3.43
CA ARG A 43 21.23 -9.27 -4.73
C ARG A 43 20.35 -8.68 -5.83
N ALA A 44 19.32 -7.90 -5.48
CA ALA A 44 18.54 -7.13 -6.44
C ALA A 44 19.37 -5.94 -6.96
N GLY A 45 19.23 -5.61 -8.22
CA GLY A 45 19.87 -4.44 -8.79
C GLY A 45 20.38 -4.60 -10.21
N ILE A 46 21.16 -3.60 -10.63
CA ILE A 46 21.78 -3.53 -11.95
C ILE A 46 23.30 -3.50 -11.77
N VAL A 47 23.99 -4.39 -12.46
CA VAL A 47 25.46 -4.44 -12.43
C VAL A 47 26.00 -3.55 -13.57
N LYS A 48 26.86 -2.58 -13.23
CA LYS A 48 27.48 -1.70 -14.21
C LYS A 48 28.24 -2.48 -15.27
N GLY A 49 27.96 -2.22 -16.54
CA GLY A 49 28.62 -2.87 -17.66
C GLY A 49 28.05 -4.23 -18.06
N LYS A 50 26.97 -4.70 -17.39
CA LYS A 50 26.23 -5.90 -17.82
C LYS A 50 24.81 -5.54 -18.23
N PRO A 51 24.25 -6.16 -19.29
CA PRO A 51 22.86 -5.96 -19.65
C PRO A 51 21.94 -6.67 -18.66
N GLY A 52 20.81 -6.03 -18.33
CA GLY A 52 19.76 -6.60 -17.49
C GLY A 52 19.81 -6.17 -16.05
N SER A 53 18.74 -6.53 -15.34
CA SER A 53 18.51 -6.23 -13.91
C SER A 53 17.94 -7.44 -13.20
N VAL A 54 18.12 -7.50 -11.89
CA VAL A 54 17.46 -8.48 -11.00
C VAL A 54 16.47 -7.73 -10.12
N THR A 55 15.19 -8.07 -10.26
CA THR A 55 14.12 -7.58 -9.40
C THR A 55 13.70 -8.68 -8.45
N GLN A 56 13.61 -8.38 -7.16
CA GLN A 56 13.14 -9.30 -6.14
C GLN A 56 11.81 -8.81 -5.55
N ILE A 57 10.85 -9.72 -5.47
CA ILE A 57 9.55 -9.48 -4.83
C ILE A 57 9.39 -10.50 -3.70
N PRO A 58 9.84 -10.18 -2.47
CA PRO A 58 9.67 -11.08 -1.32
C PRO A 58 8.19 -11.18 -0.94
N ILE A 59 7.68 -12.40 -0.77
CA ILE A 59 6.32 -12.64 -0.31
C ILE A 59 6.41 -13.23 1.09
N LEU A 60 5.83 -12.52 2.06
CA LEU A 60 5.91 -12.87 3.47
C LEU A 60 4.51 -13.10 4.05
N THR A 61 4.44 -13.99 5.03
CA THR A 61 3.27 -14.10 5.90
C THR A 61 3.51 -13.34 7.20
N MET A 62 2.49 -12.62 7.67
CA MET A 62 2.52 -11.92 8.96
C MET A 62 1.83 -12.79 10.01
N PRO A 63 2.55 -13.36 11.00
CA PRO A 63 1.92 -14.08 12.09
C PRO A 63 0.93 -13.17 12.84
N ASN A 64 -0.31 -13.62 13.03
CA ASN A 64 -1.40 -12.86 13.64
C ASN A 64 -1.70 -11.50 12.95
N ASP A 65 -1.41 -11.38 11.66
CA ASP A 65 -1.50 -10.14 10.88
C ASP A 65 -0.68 -8.96 11.50
N ASP A 66 0.35 -9.29 12.28
CA ASP A 66 1.23 -8.33 12.97
C ASP A 66 2.35 -7.84 12.04
N ILE A 67 2.16 -6.67 11.43
CA ILE A 67 3.17 -6.02 10.59
C ILE A 67 4.43 -5.62 11.37
N THR A 68 4.34 -5.52 12.71
CA THR A 68 5.47 -5.18 13.59
C THR A 68 6.32 -6.39 13.97
N HIS A 69 5.96 -7.58 13.46
CA HIS A 69 6.79 -8.77 13.61
C HIS A 69 8.17 -8.56 12.95
N PRO A 70 9.29 -9.00 13.57
CA PRO A 70 10.64 -8.67 13.09
C PRO A 70 10.91 -8.94 11.61
N ILE A 71 10.37 -10.00 11.04
CA ILE A 71 10.60 -10.35 9.63
C ILE A 71 9.92 -9.35 8.67
N PRO A 72 8.59 -9.11 8.71
CA PRO A 72 7.95 -8.11 7.86
C PRO A 72 8.47 -6.70 8.12
N ASP A 73 8.70 -6.32 9.38
CA ASP A 73 9.20 -5.00 9.76
C ASP A 73 10.57 -4.72 9.13
N LEU A 74 11.55 -5.61 9.34
CA LEU A 74 12.89 -5.46 8.77
C LEU A 74 12.88 -5.58 7.24
N THR A 75 12.07 -6.47 6.66
CA THR A 75 11.94 -6.58 5.21
C THR A 75 11.39 -5.30 4.61
N GLY A 76 10.37 -4.71 5.21
CA GLY A 76 9.84 -3.40 4.81
C GLY A 76 10.86 -2.25 4.93
N TYR A 77 11.83 -2.38 5.84
CA TYR A 77 12.92 -1.42 5.99
C TYR A 77 14.00 -1.55 4.91
N ILE A 78 14.33 -2.79 4.53
CA ILE A 78 15.39 -3.08 3.55
C ILE A 78 14.90 -2.85 2.11
N THR A 79 13.66 -3.23 1.82
CA THR A 79 13.08 -3.12 0.46
C THR A 79 12.59 -1.71 0.16
N GLU A 80 12.46 -1.36 -1.11
CA GLU A 80 12.06 -0.01 -1.55
C GLU A 80 10.55 0.25 -1.48
N GLY A 81 9.76 -0.77 -1.19
CA GLY A 81 8.31 -0.64 -1.03
C GLY A 81 7.69 -1.89 -0.44
N GLN A 82 6.44 -1.75 -0.02
CA GLN A 82 5.66 -2.87 0.50
C GLN A 82 4.21 -2.78 0.05
N ILE A 83 3.62 -3.92 -0.24
CA ILE A 83 2.20 -4.08 -0.53
C ILE A 83 1.62 -4.97 0.57
N VAL A 84 0.69 -4.44 1.34
CA VAL A 84 0.06 -5.13 2.47
C VAL A 84 -1.31 -5.65 2.05
N LEU A 85 -1.55 -6.94 2.27
CA LEU A 85 -2.85 -7.57 2.02
C LEU A 85 -3.64 -7.65 3.33
N ASP A 86 -4.94 -7.40 3.26
CA ASP A 86 -5.84 -7.35 4.40
C ASP A 86 -6.93 -8.43 4.30
N ARG A 87 -7.10 -9.21 5.36
CA ARG A 87 -8.13 -10.26 5.44
C ARG A 87 -9.54 -9.70 5.49
N GLN A 88 -9.72 -8.49 6.03
CA GLN A 88 -11.04 -7.85 6.12
C GLN A 88 -11.53 -7.49 4.72
N LEU A 89 -10.68 -6.91 3.87
CA LEU A 89 -11.00 -6.61 2.48
C LEU A 89 -11.30 -7.90 1.70
N HIS A 90 -10.53 -8.97 1.94
CA HIS A 90 -10.83 -10.27 1.33
C HIS A 90 -12.19 -10.81 1.77
N GLY A 91 -12.55 -10.69 3.06
CA GLY A 91 -13.87 -11.06 3.60
C GLY A 91 -15.02 -10.25 2.99
N GLN A 92 -14.76 -9.05 2.51
CA GLN A 92 -15.72 -8.19 1.79
C GLN A 92 -15.75 -8.46 0.27
N ALA A 93 -15.08 -9.51 -0.19
CA ALA A 93 -14.94 -9.88 -1.61
C ALA A 93 -14.27 -8.81 -2.49
N ILE A 94 -13.43 -7.97 -1.90
CA ILE A 94 -12.58 -7.03 -2.63
C ILE A 94 -11.31 -7.76 -3.08
N TYR A 95 -11.07 -7.79 -4.37
CA TYR A 95 -9.90 -8.45 -4.95
C TYR A 95 -9.21 -7.56 -5.98
N PRO A 96 -7.87 -7.39 -5.90
CA PRO A 96 -6.97 -7.86 -4.83
C PRO A 96 -7.21 -7.13 -3.51
N PRO A 97 -7.10 -7.81 -2.35
CA PRO A 97 -7.40 -7.22 -1.03
C PRO A 97 -6.24 -6.38 -0.51
N ILE A 98 -5.86 -5.34 -1.24
CA ILE A 98 -4.73 -4.47 -0.92
C ILE A 98 -5.17 -3.40 0.08
N ASN A 99 -4.53 -3.38 1.25
CA ASN A 99 -4.66 -2.28 2.20
C ASN A 99 -3.72 -1.15 1.78
N VAL A 100 -4.31 -0.06 1.28
CA VAL A 100 -3.57 1.06 0.69
C VAL A 100 -2.79 1.86 1.73
N LEU A 101 -3.34 2.05 2.94
CA LEU A 101 -2.75 2.93 3.95
C LEU A 101 -1.36 2.45 4.45
N PRO A 102 -1.16 1.18 4.82
CA PRO A 102 0.17 0.69 5.22
C PRO A 102 1.06 0.33 4.03
N SER A 103 0.53 0.32 2.81
CA SER A 103 1.30 0.08 1.59
C SER A 103 2.03 1.35 1.17
N LEU A 104 3.28 1.21 0.74
CA LEU A 104 4.09 2.35 0.32
C LEU A 104 5.13 1.97 -0.74
N SER A 105 5.56 2.97 -1.50
CA SER A 105 6.73 2.90 -2.38
C SER A 105 7.61 4.13 -2.12
N ARG A 106 8.88 3.92 -1.73
CA ARG A 106 9.82 5.02 -1.46
C ARG A 106 10.29 5.70 -2.74
N LEU A 107 10.38 4.93 -3.83
CA LEU A 107 10.86 5.40 -5.13
C LEU A 107 9.73 5.87 -6.07
N MET A 108 8.50 5.96 -5.58
CA MET A 108 7.36 6.35 -6.43
C MET A 108 7.61 7.70 -7.12
N LYS A 109 8.18 8.68 -6.40
CA LYS A 109 8.44 10.03 -6.92
C LYS A 109 9.39 10.05 -8.12
N ASP A 110 10.32 9.09 -8.18
CA ASP A 110 11.31 9.02 -9.26
C ASP A 110 10.80 8.29 -10.50
N GLY A 111 9.64 7.61 -10.38
CA GLY A 111 9.03 6.81 -11.46
C GLY A 111 7.72 7.39 -12.00
N ILE A 112 7.29 8.55 -11.55
CA ILE A 112 6.00 9.17 -11.96
C ILE A 112 6.18 10.63 -12.35
N GLY A 113 5.20 11.16 -13.08
CA GLY A 113 5.19 12.55 -13.55
C GLY A 113 5.65 12.70 -15.00
N GLU A 114 6.03 13.92 -15.38
CA GLU A 114 6.44 14.24 -16.75
C GLU A 114 7.59 13.36 -17.26
N GLY A 115 7.39 12.72 -18.39
CA GLY A 115 8.37 11.80 -19.00
C GLY A 115 8.18 10.31 -18.64
N TYR A 116 7.42 10.00 -17.61
CA TYR A 116 7.10 8.61 -17.21
C TYR A 116 5.60 8.33 -17.28
N THR A 117 4.80 9.21 -16.70
CA THR A 117 3.35 9.11 -16.64
C THR A 117 2.72 10.48 -16.92
N ARG A 118 1.46 10.69 -16.53
CA ARG A 118 0.79 11.98 -16.64
C ARG A 118 1.23 12.95 -15.53
N ALA A 119 1.29 14.25 -15.82
CA ALA A 119 1.81 15.26 -14.90
C ALA A 119 1.02 15.37 -13.58
N ASP A 120 -0.27 15.03 -13.59
CA ASP A 120 -1.15 15.05 -12.42
C ASP A 120 -1.02 13.81 -11.52
N HIS A 121 -0.24 12.80 -11.90
CA HIS A 121 -0.17 11.51 -11.20
C HIS A 121 0.17 11.65 -9.70
N GLN A 122 1.19 12.46 -9.39
CA GLN A 122 1.63 12.66 -8.00
C GLN A 122 0.53 13.28 -7.14
N ASP A 123 -0.15 14.30 -7.67
CA ASP A 123 -1.18 15.03 -6.94
C ASP A 123 -2.41 14.16 -6.73
N VAL A 124 -2.86 13.45 -7.77
CA VAL A 124 -3.99 12.52 -7.69
C VAL A 124 -3.71 11.41 -6.67
N ALA A 125 -2.52 10.79 -6.71
CA ALA A 125 -2.15 9.75 -5.77
C ALA A 125 -2.15 10.24 -4.31
N ASN A 126 -1.55 11.42 -4.07
CA ASN A 126 -1.52 12.03 -2.73
C ASN A 126 -2.92 12.39 -2.23
N GLN A 127 -3.77 12.90 -3.11
CA GLN A 127 -5.14 13.27 -2.77
C GLN A 127 -6.00 12.05 -2.47
N LEU A 128 -5.95 11.01 -3.31
CA LEU A 128 -6.68 9.76 -3.09
C LEU A 128 -6.28 9.13 -1.76
N PHE A 129 -4.98 9.08 -1.47
CA PHE A 129 -4.47 8.56 -0.20
C PHE A 129 -5.00 9.36 1.00
N SER A 130 -4.97 10.69 0.93
CA SER A 130 -5.47 11.57 1.98
C SER A 130 -6.98 11.40 2.20
N CYS A 131 -7.76 11.37 1.10
CA CYS A 131 -9.21 11.16 1.20
C CYS A 131 -9.55 9.79 1.77
N TYR A 132 -8.81 8.73 1.37
CA TYR A 132 -9.05 7.40 1.90
C TYR A 132 -8.67 7.28 3.39
N ALA A 133 -7.67 8.02 3.87
CA ALA A 133 -7.39 8.11 5.30
C ALA A 133 -8.57 8.72 6.08
N LYS A 134 -9.17 9.81 5.57
CA LYS A 134 -10.37 10.44 6.16
C LYS A 134 -11.59 9.51 6.19
N VAL A 135 -11.69 8.54 5.27
CA VAL A 135 -12.75 7.51 5.32
C VAL A 135 -12.67 6.68 6.59
N GLY A 136 -11.45 6.37 7.07
CA GLY A 136 -11.25 5.67 8.34
C GLY A 136 -11.84 6.43 9.52
N ASP A 137 -11.59 7.74 9.58
CA ASP A 137 -12.13 8.62 10.62
C ASP A 137 -13.67 8.71 10.55
N ALA A 138 -14.24 8.86 9.35
CA ALA A 138 -15.68 8.88 9.15
C ALA A 138 -16.36 7.55 9.56
N ARG A 139 -15.72 6.39 9.26
CA ARG A 139 -16.21 5.07 9.70
C ARG A 139 -16.15 4.92 11.22
N ALA A 140 -15.05 5.37 11.85
CA ALA A 140 -14.92 5.34 13.30
C ALA A 140 -16.01 6.20 13.96
N LEU A 141 -16.26 7.39 13.44
CA LEU A 141 -17.33 8.28 13.93
C LEU A 141 -18.71 7.65 13.73
N ALA A 142 -18.99 7.09 12.56
CA ALA A 142 -20.24 6.38 12.25
C ALA A 142 -20.52 5.23 13.22
N SER A 143 -19.49 4.50 13.64
CA SER A 143 -19.63 3.39 14.59
C SER A 143 -20.05 3.84 15.99
N VAL A 144 -19.80 5.10 16.35
CA VAL A 144 -20.11 5.67 17.68
C VAL A 144 -21.46 6.36 17.71
N ILE A 145 -21.75 7.20 16.72
CA ILE A 145 -22.97 8.05 16.70
C ILE A 145 -24.07 7.57 15.74
N GLY A 146 -23.75 6.63 14.86
CA GLY A 146 -24.63 6.17 13.78
C GLY A 146 -24.44 6.95 12.47
N GLU A 147 -24.74 6.30 11.35
CA GLU A 147 -24.57 6.90 10.01
C GLU A 147 -25.54 8.08 9.77
N ASP A 148 -26.73 8.04 10.40
CA ASP A 148 -27.76 9.07 10.23
C ASP A 148 -27.32 10.43 10.79
N GLU A 149 -26.58 10.44 11.90
CA GLU A 149 -26.11 11.63 12.59
C GLU A 149 -24.81 12.23 12.01
N LEU A 150 -24.21 11.58 11.02
CA LEU A 150 -23.01 12.08 10.35
C LEU A 150 -23.28 13.39 9.59
N SER A 151 -22.25 14.23 9.51
CA SER A 151 -22.27 15.41 8.67
C SER A 151 -22.48 15.03 7.19
N PRO A 152 -23.04 15.93 6.35
CA PRO A 152 -23.15 15.66 4.91
C PRO A 152 -21.81 15.35 4.24
N LEU A 153 -20.73 15.93 4.74
CA LEU A 153 -19.38 15.67 4.25
C LEU A 153 -18.89 14.26 4.63
N ASP A 154 -19.07 13.83 5.89
CA ASP A 154 -18.69 12.50 6.32
C ASP A 154 -19.46 11.41 5.56
N LYS A 155 -20.74 11.66 5.28
CA LYS A 155 -21.54 10.77 4.41
C LYS A 155 -20.95 10.65 3.01
N ARG A 156 -20.47 11.75 2.42
CA ARG A 156 -19.76 11.72 1.12
C ARG A 156 -18.45 10.93 1.21
N TYR A 157 -17.70 11.04 2.33
CA TYR A 157 -16.50 10.21 2.55
C TYR A 157 -16.81 8.72 2.66
N LEU A 158 -17.93 8.33 3.26
CA LEU A 158 -18.34 6.92 3.30
C LEU A 158 -18.69 6.39 1.89
N VAL A 159 -19.38 7.19 1.07
CA VAL A 159 -19.67 6.84 -0.33
C VAL A 159 -18.39 6.72 -1.14
N PHE A 160 -17.48 7.70 -1.00
CA PHE A 160 -16.15 7.66 -1.62
C PHE A 160 -15.37 6.42 -1.22
N GLY A 161 -15.34 6.06 0.07
CA GLY A 161 -14.63 4.88 0.57
C GLY A 161 -15.14 3.58 -0.05
N LYS A 162 -16.46 3.40 -0.13
CA LYS A 162 -17.07 2.23 -0.78
C LYS A 162 -16.73 2.16 -2.28
N ALA A 163 -16.81 3.29 -2.98
CA ALA A 163 -16.46 3.37 -4.39
C ALA A 163 -14.95 3.11 -4.62
N PHE A 164 -14.09 3.69 -3.78
CA PHE A 164 -12.65 3.48 -3.84
C PHE A 164 -12.27 2.01 -3.66
N GLU A 165 -12.84 1.34 -2.68
CA GLU A 165 -12.55 -0.07 -2.41
C GLU A 165 -13.07 -0.99 -3.54
N ASN A 166 -14.28 -0.77 -4.03
CA ASN A 166 -14.92 -1.65 -5.02
C ASN A 166 -14.47 -1.37 -6.46
N GLU A 167 -14.26 -0.11 -6.82
CA GLU A 167 -14.05 0.29 -8.21
C GLU A 167 -12.59 0.63 -8.52
N PHE A 168 -11.81 1.10 -7.54
CA PHE A 168 -10.41 1.45 -7.74
C PHE A 168 -9.46 0.34 -7.30
N VAL A 169 -9.58 -0.13 -6.06
CA VAL A 169 -8.78 -1.26 -5.53
C VAL A 169 -9.27 -2.57 -6.11
N GLY A 170 -10.59 -2.80 -6.07
CA GLY A 170 -11.22 -3.99 -6.64
C GLY A 170 -11.05 -4.07 -8.15
N GLN A 171 -10.60 -5.23 -8.63
CA GLN A 171 -10.38 -5.52 -10.06
C GLN A 171 -10.87 -6.93 -10.38
N SER A 172 -11.35 -7.14 -11.59
CA SER A 172 -11.66 -8.48 -12.08
C SER A 172 -10.39 -9.25 -12.45
N GLU A 173 -10.48 -10.58 -12.54
CA GLU A 173 -9.33 -11.44 -12.90
C GLU A 173 -8.73 -11.12 -14.27
N THR A 174 -9.50 -10.56 -15.18
CA THR A 174 -9.09 -10.24 -16.54
C THR A 174 -8.87 -8.74 -16.77
N GLU A 175 -9.07 -7.93 -15.74
CA GLU A 175 -8.91 -6.49 -15.85
C GLU A 175 -7.43 -6.10 -16.00
N ASN A 176 -7.13 -5.29 -17.01
CA ASN A 176 -5.78 -4.78 -17.28
C ASN A 176 -5.86 -3.30 -17.61
N ARG A 177 -5.91 -2.48 -16.55
CA ARG A 177 -5.98 -1.01 -16.67
C ARG A 177 -4.61 -0.43 -16.98
N SER A 178 -4.55 0.45 -17.97
CA SER A 178 -3.40 1.32 -18.19
C SER A 178 -3.28 2.36 -17.06
N ILE A 179 -2.11 2.98 -16.93
CA ILE A 179 -1.91 4.05 -15.94
C ILE A 179 -2.82 5.25 -16.19
N THR A 180 -3.11 5.57 -17.45
CA THR A 180 -4.00 6.66 -17.82
C THR A 180 -5.44 6.38 -17.38
N GLU A 181 -5.96 5.20 -17.68
CA GLU A 181 -7.29 4.75 -17.23
C GLU A 181 -7.40 4.73 -15.70
N THR A 182 -6.31 4.34 -15.02
CA THR A 182 -6.27 4.36 -13.55
C THR A 182 -6.35 5.79 -13.01
N LEU A 183 -5.65 6.74 -13.62
CA LEU A 183 -5.72 8.15 -13.22
C LEU A 183 -7.07 8.77 -13.52
N ASP A 184 -7.69 8.45 -14.66
CA ASP A 184 -9.02 8.94 -15.00
C ASP A 184 -10.07 8.40 -14.01
N LYS A 185 -9.97 7.12 -13.66
CA LYS A 185 -10.80 6.53 -12.60
C LYS A 185 -10.56 7.18 -11.23
N GLY A 186 -9.32 7.54 -10.92
CA GLY A 186 -8.98 8.33 -9.73
C GLY A 186 -9.70 9.68 -9.71
N TRP A 187 -9.74 10.40 -10.83
CA TRP A 187 -10.48 11.65 -10.96
C TRP A 187 -11.99 11.49 -10.84
N GLU A 188 -12.55 10.42 -11.42
CA GLU A 188 -13.97 10.08 -11.27
C GLU A 188 -14.37 9.93 -9.80
N LEU A 189 -13.52 9.24 -9.02
CA LEU A 189 -13.72 9.06 -7.58
C LEU A 189 -13.57 10.36 -6.79
N LEU A 190 -12.55 11.17 -7.10
CA LEU A 190 -12.37 12.47 -6.46
C LEU A 190 -13.54 13.43 -6.75
N GLY A 191 -14.22 13.26 -7.87
CA GLY A 191 -15.44 14.00 -8.21
C GLY A 191 -16.64 13.74 -7.28
N LEU A 192 -16.61 12.68 -6.45
CA LEU A 192 -17.63 12.42 -5.42
C LEU A 192 -17.49 13.36 -4.21
N LEU A 193 -16.33 13.97 -4.04
CA LEU A 193 -16.04 14.91 -2.96
C LEU A 193 -16.11 16.35 -3.47
N PRO A 194 -16.47 17.32 -2.61
CA PRO A 194 -16.48 18.71 -3.00
C PRO A 194 -15.07 19.22 -3.32
N LYS A 195 -14.97 20.16 -4.25
CA LYS A 195 -13.70 20.73 -4.73
C LYS A 195 -12.83 21.30 -3.59
N GLU A 196 -13.47 21.82 -2.55
CA GLU A 196 -12.83 22.41 -1.37
C GLU A 196 -12.02 21.39 -0.54
N GLU A 197 -12.36 20.11 -0.66
CA GLU A 197 -11.66 19.02 0.03
C GLU A 197 -10.38 18.55 -0.69
N LEU A 198 -10.18 19.01 -1.93
CA LEU A 198 -9.07 18.60 -2.79
C LEU A 198 -7.88 19.57 -2.65
N ASP A 199 -7.38 19.71 -1.42
CA ASP A 199 -6.35 20.67 -1.00
C ASP A 199 -4.90 20.29 -1.43
N ARG A 200 -4.69 19.06 -1.89
CA ARG A 200 -3.37 18.54 -2.28
C ARG A 200 -3.10 18.59 -3.77
N ILE A 201 -4.01 19.14 -4.55
CA ILE A 201 -3.90 19.23 -6.01
C ILE A 201 -3.76 20.69 -6.41
N ASP A 202 -2.82 20.98 -7.33
CA ASP A 202 -2.66 22.32 -7.89
C ASP A 202 -3.98 22.79 -8.55
N THR A 203 -4.36 24.04 -8.32
CA THR A 203 -5.60 24.64 -8.85
C THR A 203 -5.71 24.55 -10.37
N LYS A 204 -4.59 24.64 -11.09
CA LYS A 204 -4.55 24.52 -12.55
C LYS A 204 -4.89 23.10 -13.01
N ILE A 205 -4.49 22.10 -12.24
CA ILE A 205 -4.78 20.69 -12.51
C ILE A 205 -6.24 20.41 -12.18
N LEU A 206 -6.74 20.94 -11.05
CA LEU A 206 -8.15 20.85 -10.68
C LEU A 206 -9.07 21.43 -11.77
N ASP A 207 -8.78 22.63 -12.27
CA ASP A 207 -9.61 23.27 -13.29
C ASP A 207 -9.63 22.50 -14.63
N LYS A 208 -8.61 21.66 -14.86
CA LYS A 208 -8.49 20.87 -16.09
C LYS A 208 -9.21 19.51 -16.01
N TYR A 209 -9.15 18.85 -14.86
CA TYR A 209 -9.54 17.43 -14.74
C TYR A 209 -10.72 17.20 -13.78
N TYR A 210 -11.01 18.14 -12.87
CA TYR A 210 -12.06 17.94 -11.90
C TYR A 210 -13.45 18.13 -12.53
N HIS A 211 -14.30 17.13 -12.31
CA HIS A 211 -15.73 17.18 -12.62
C HIS A 211 -16.51 16.63 -11.43
N GLU A 212 -17.44 17.43 -10.88
CA GLU A 212 -18.26 16.98 -9.78
C GLU A 212 -19.18 15.85 -10.26
N THR A 213 -19.11 14.70 -9.57
CA THR A 213 -19.94 13.52 -9.83
C THR A 213 -20.95 13.40 -8.71
N VAL A 214 -22.24 13.54 -9.02
CA VAL A 214 -23.33 13.32 -8.06
C VAL A 214 -23.78 11.87 -8.20
N ARG A 215 -23.57 11.06 -7.14
CA ARG A 215 -24.09 9.69 -7.01
C ARG A 215 -25.08 9.59 -5.87
#